data_6f3c54bfba2fa50af1a2a3d1b03254be
#
_entry.id   6f3c54bfba2fa50af1a2a3d1b03254be
#
_cell.length_a   1.000
_cell.length_b   1.000
_cell.length_c   1.000
_cell.angle_alpha   90.00
_cell.angle_beta   90.00
_cell.angle_gamma   90.00
#
_symmetry.space_group_name_H-M   'P 1'
#
loop_
_entity.id
_entity.type
_entity.pdbx_description
1 polymer ?
#
loop_
_entity_poly.entity_id
_entity_poly.type
_entity_poly.pdbx_seq_one_letter_code
_entity_poly.pdbx_strand_id
1 'polypeptide(L)'
;QIGLTGPVVWPEKGTLPLRRDLAHIDLAPRFLVANYAVPVPMQIGEAPAPLVRSTLEEDDVITTLEPGATFEALDVTGSWVWGCLGPEGPSGYVRRSAFP
;
A
#
# COMPACT_ATOMS: atom_id res chain seq x y z
N GLN A 1 -4.99 19.25 14.18
CA GLN A 1 -4.48 19.70 13.88
C GLN A 1 -3.85 19.39 13.34
N ILE A 2 -3.97 19.61 12.89
CA ILE A 2 -3.14 19.40 12.46
C ILE A 2 -2.32 20.34 12.35
N GLY A 3 -2.03 21.08 13.06
CA GLY A 3 -1.11 22.04 12.97
C GLY A 3 0.16 21.41 12.81
N LEU A 4 0.72 21.58 11.80
CA LEU A 4 1.96 21.03 11.58
C LEU A 4 2.95 22.00 12.01
N THR A 5 3.27 21.99 13.23
CA THR A 5 4.19 22.95 13.80
C THR A 5 5.62 22.49 13.78
N GLY A 6 5.92 21.38 13.17
CA GLY A 6 7.27 20.87 13.06
C GLY A 6 7.35 19.88 11.93
N PRO A 7 8.54 19.36 11.67
CA PRO A 7 8.69 18.37 10.61
C PRO A 7 7.93 17.11 10.96
N VAL A 8 7.25 16.56 9.97
CA VAL A 8 6.58 15.27 10.09
C VAL A 8 7.61 14.20 9.78
N VAL A 9 7.75 13.24 10.68
CA VAL A 9 8.64 12.11 10.43
C VAL A 9 7.89 11.10 9.57
N TRP A 10 8.42 10.86 8.37
CA TRP A 10 7.83 9.91 7.46
C TRP A 10 8.31 8.50 7.77
N PRO A 11 7.41 7.52 7.80
CA PRO A 11 7.79 6.14 8.03
C PRO A 11 8.57 5.59 6.84
N GLU A 12 9.28 4.51 7.08
CA GLU A 12 9.94 3.81 5.99
C GLU A 12 8.92 3.30 4.99
N LYS A 13 9.33 3.28 3.72
CA LYS A 13 8.53 2.75 2.64
C LYS A 13 8.12 1.31 2.94
N GLY A 14 6.85 1.01 2.78
CA GLY A 14 6.32 -0.33 3.01
C GLY A 14 5.81 -0.59 4.41
N THR A 15 5.93 0.38 5.33
CA THR A 15 5.40 0.23 6.68
C THR A 15 3.96 0.70 6.79
N LEU A 16 3.66 1.90 6.29
CA LEU A 16 2.29 2.42 6.26
C LEU A 16 1.84 2.58 4.81
N PRO A 17 0.53 2.52 4.53
CA PRO A 17 0.01 2.75 3.17
C PRO A 17 0.06 4.25 2.85
N LEU A 18 1.27 4.77 2.73
CA LEU A 18 1.55 6.17 2.58
C LEU A 18 2.56 6.40 1.47
N ARG A 19 2.15 7.14 0.45
CA ARG A 19 3.03 7.67 -0.58
C ARG A 19 2.99 9.19 -0.49
N ARG A 20 3.93 9.86 -1.12
CA ARG A 20 3.97 11.32 -1.10
C ARG A 20 2.75 11.95 -1.77
N ASP A 21 2.16 11.25 -2.72
CA ASP A 21 1.03 11.73 -3.50
C ASP A 21 -0.31 11.12 -3.11
N LEU A 22 -0.30 9.99 -2.39
CA LEU A 22 -1.51 9.23 -2.10
C LEU A 22 -1.35 8.45 -0.80
N ALA A 23 -2.39 8.43 0.01
CA ALA A 23 -2.40 7.67 1.24
C ALA A 23 -3.76 7.05 1.49
N HIS A 24 -3.78 5.99 2.30
CA HIS A 24 -5.02 5.41 2.81
C HIS A 24 -5.78 6.51 3.55
N ILE A 25 -7.09 6.58 3.37
CA ILE A 25 -7.93 7.64 3.94
C ILE A 25 -7.79 7.73 5.47
N ASP A 26 -7.56 6.61 6.14
CA ASP A 26 -7.39 6.58 7.59
C ASP A 26 -6.13 7.30 8.07
N LEU A 27 -5.21 7.63 7.18
CA LEU A 27 -4.01 8.40 7.52
C LEU A 27 -4.21 9.90 7.37
N ALA A 28 -5.37 10.35 6.89
CA ALA A 28 -5.64 11.76 6.67
C ALA A 28 -5.37 12.64 7.89
N PRO A 29 -5.73 12.24 9.13
CA PRO A 29 -5.43 13.09 10.28
C PRO A 29 -3.97 13.08 10.72
N ARG A 30 -3.14 12.21 10.14
CA ARG A 30 -1.74 12.05 10.54
C ARG A 30 -0.75 12.61 9.54
N PHE A 31 -1.05 12.52 8.25
CA PHE A 31 -0.13 12.91 7.18
C PHE A 31 -0.84 13.73 6.14
N LEU A 32 -0.15 14.73 5.62
CA LEU A 32 -0.66 15.61 4.60
C LEU A 32 -0.07 15.20 3.25
N VAL A 33 -0.93 14.72 2.36
CA VAL A 33 -0.53 14.34 1.00
C VAL A 33 -1.55 14.92 0.02
N ALA A 34 -1.24 14.84 -1.27
CA ALA A 34 -2.10 15.42 -2.30
C ALA A 34 -3.47 14.74 -2.39
N ASN A 35 -3.50 13.43 -2.19
CA ASN A 35 -4.75 12.67 -2.32
C ASN A 35 -4.85 11.60 -1.25
N TYR A 36 -6.08 11.23 -0.91
CA TYR A 36 -6.37 10.10 -0.02
C TYR A 36 -7.28 9.13 -0.75
N ALA A 37 -7.10 7.85 -0.51
CA ALA A 37 -7.87 6.81 -1.15
C ALA A 37 -8.63 5.97 -0.12
N VAL A 38 -9.87 5.65 -0.43
CA VAL A 38 -10.64 4.65 0.29
C VAL A 38 -10.26 3.29 -0.30
N PRO A 39 -9.79 2.34 0.51
CA PRO A 39 -9.32 1.08 -0.03
C PRO A 39 -10.44 0.25 -0.65
N VAL A 40 -10.09 -0.47 -1.71
CA VAL A 40 -11.00 -1.43 -2.35
C VAL A 40 -10.46 -2.82 -2.04
N PRO A 41 -11.23 -3.66 -1.34
CA PRO A 41 -10.74 -5.01 -1.04
C PRO A 41 -10.68 -5.86 -2.31
N MET A 42 -9.55 -6.50 -2.51
CA MET A 42 -9.32 -7.41 -3.63
C MET A 42 -8.72 -8.69 -3.07
N GLN A 43 -9.04 -9.81 -3.66
CA GLN A 43 -8.54 -11.09 -3.19
C GLN A 43 -7.46 -11.64 -4.12
N ILE A 44 -6.39 -12.17 -3.51
CA ILE A 44 -5.34 -12.87 -4.24
C ILE A 44 -5.95 -14.12 -4.87
N GLY A 45 -5.52 -14.43 -6.09
CA GLY A 45 -6.02 -15.58 -6.81
C GLY A 45 -5.50 -16.91 -6.26
N GLU A 46 -5.28 -17.88 -7.13
CA GLU A 46 -4.94 -19.24 -6.72
C GLU A 46 -3.47 -19.44 -6.37
N ALA A 47 -2.61 -18.50 -6.70
CA ALA A 47 -1.18 -18.59 -6.43
C ALA A 47 -0.76 -17.54 -5.41
N PRO A 48 0.24 -17.85 -4.56
CA PRO A 48 0.77 -16.85 -3.63
C PRO A 48 1.32 -15.64 -4.40
N ALA A 49 1.22 -14.45 -3.81
CA ALA A 49 1.68 -13.23 -4.44
C ALA A 49 2.64 -12.47 -3.52
N PRO A 50 3.84 -12.12 -4.00
CA PRO A 50 4.75 -11.33 -3.19
C PRO A 50 4.29 -9.88 -3.12
N LEU A 51 4.39 -9.31 -1.92
CA LEU A 51 4.20 -7.90 -1.68
C LEU A 51 5.58 -7.26 -1.65
N VAL A 52 5.88 -6.43 -2.64
CA VAL A 52 7.21 -5.84 -2.77
C VAL A 52 7.19 -4.37 -2.38
N ARG A 53 8.34 -3.87 -1.92
CA ARG A 53 8.47 -2.50 -1.45
C ARG A 53 8.48 -1.49 -2.60
N SER A 54 9.03 -1.89 -3.74
CA SER A 54 9.17 -1.02 -4.90
C SER A 54 9.00 -1.81 -6.19
N THR A 55 8.42 -1.20 -7.20
CA THR A 55 8.30 -1.83 -8.52
C THR A 55 9.64 -1.94 -9.24
N LEU A 56 10.65 -1.22 -8.77
CA LEU A 56 11.98 -1.24 -9.35
C LEU A 56 12.87 -2.32 -8.74
N GLU A 57 12.48 -2.86 -7.60
CA GLU A 57 13.25 -3.88 -6.91
C GLU A 57 12.33 -5.01 -6.48
N GLU A 58 11.99 -5.88 -7.43
CA GLU A 58 11.04 -6.96 -7.17
C GLU A 58 11.55 -8.01 -6.19
N ASP A 59 12.86 -8.02 -5.94
CA ASP A 59 13.44 -8.94 -4.97
C ASP A 59 13.29 -8.45 -3.52
N ASP A 60 12.90 -7.19 -3.35
CA ASP A 60 12.70 -6.61 -2.01
C ASP A 60 11.29 -6.93 -1.52
N VAL A 61 11.08 -8.19 -1.19
CA VAL A 61 9.78 -8.70 -0.78
C VAL A 61 9.57 -8.45 0.70
N ILE A 62 8.47 -7.76 1.02
CA ILE A 62 8.09 -7.50 2.42
C ILE A 62 7.49 -8.76 3.04
N THR A 63 6.54 -9.36 2.34
CA THR A 63 5.89 -10.59 2.74
C THR A 63 5.24 -11.22 1.51
N THR A 64 4.78 -12.46 1.64
CA THR A 64 4.07 -13.14 0.57
C THR A 64 2.63 -13.35 0.99
N LEU A 65 1.70 -12.91 0.15
CA LEU A 65 0.27 -13.06 0.41
C LEU A 65 -0.19 -14.44 -0.05
N GLU A 66 -0.96 -15.09 0.80
CA GLU A 66 -1.46 -16.42 0.50
C GLU A 66 -2.62 -16.36 -0.50
N PRO A 67 -2.87 -17.46 -1.23
CA PRO A 67 -4.03 -17.52 -2.11
C PRO A 67 -5.32 -17.21 -1.35
N GLY A 68 -6.17 -16.37 -1.93
CA GLY A 68 -7.41 -15.97 -1.30
C GLY A 68 -7.30 -14.87 -0.24
N ALA A 69 -6.09 -14.43 0.09
CA ALA A 69 -5.90 -13.35 1.06
C ALA A 69 -6.51 -12.05 0.54
N THR A 70 -7.04 -11.24 1.45
CA THR A 70 -7.60 -9.94 1.09
C THR A 70 -6.51 -8.88 1.11
N PHE A 71 -6.47 -8.07 0.06
CA PHE A 71 -5.55 -6.96 -0.09
C PHE A 71 -6.35 -5.67 -0.27
N GLU A 72 -6.03 -4.64 0.49
CA GLU A 72 -6.70 -3.34 0.39
C GLU A 72 -6.01 -2.53 -0.70
N ALA A 73 -6.59 -2.53 -1.88
CA ALA A 73 -6.02 -1.82 -3.04
C ALA A 73 -6.30 -0.32 -2.93
N LEU A 74 -5.27 0.48 -3.17
CA LEU A 74 -5.35 1.94 -3.10
C LEU A 74 -5.11 2.59 -4.46
N ASP A 75 -4.30 1.97 -5.31
CA ASP A 75 -3.98 2.52 -6.61
C ASP A 75 -3.59 1.40 -7.58
N VAL A 76 -4.01 1.53 -8.82
CA VAL A 76 -3.63 0.59 -9.88
C VAL A 76 -2.80 1.35 -10.89
N THR A 77 -1.57 0.93 -11.09
CA THR A 77 -0.62 1.61 -11.95
C THR A 77 0.02 0.60 -12.89
N GLY A 78 -0.42 0.55 -14.12
CA GLY A 78 0.11 -0.39 -15.11
C GLY A 78 -0.09 -1.83 -14.66
N SER A 79 1.02 -2.56 -14.47
CA SER A 79 1.00 -3.96 -14.07
C SER A 79 1.00 -4.18 -12.56
N TRP A 80 0.88 -3.11 -11.78
CA TRP A 80 1.01 -3.17 -10.34
C TRP A 80 -0.22 -2.61 -9.64
N VAL A 81 -0.48 -3.15 -8.46
CA VAL A 81 -1.50 -2.62 -7.54
C VAL A 81 -0.78 -2.22 -6.26
N TRP A 82 -0.90 -0.96 -5.88
CA TRP A 82 -0.36 -0.47 -4.61
C TRP A 82 -1.46 -0.53 -3.57
N GLY A 83 -1.12 -1.00 -2.40
CA GLY A 83 -2.09 -1.08 -1.32
C GLY A 83 -1.48 -1.62 -0.05
N CYS A 84 -2.31 -2.20 0.80
CA CYS A 84 -1.89 -2.61 2.13
C CYS A 84 -2.72 -3.77 2.65
N LEU A 85 -2.27 -4.31 3.78
CA LEU A 85 -3.02 -5.33 4.51
C LEU A 85 -3.87 -4.72 5.62
N GLY A 86 -3.79 -3.41 5.79
CA GLY A 86 -4.57 -2.64 6.75
C GLY A 86 -4.01 -1.24 6.85
N PRO A 87 -4.70 -0.29 7.51
CA PRO A 87 -4.24 1.10 7.59
C PRO A 87 -2.93 1.29 8.34
N GLU A 88 -2.51 0.29 9.12
CA GLU A 88 -1.23 0.34 9.82
C GLU A 88 -0.14 -0.45 9.07
N GLY A 89 -0.45 -0.97 7.88
CA GLY A 89 0.50 -1.69 7.06
C GLY A 89 0.50 -3.20 7.31
N PRO A 90 1.42 -3.92 6.71
CA PRO A 90 2.39 -3.45 5.74
C PRO A 90 1.76 -2.99 4.44
N SER A 91 2.48 -2.19 3.70
CA SER A 91 2.04 -1.68 2.40
C SER A 91 3.10 -1.93 1.34
N GLY A 92 2.66 -2.01 0.09
CA GLY A 92 3.57 -2.23 -1.01
C GLY A 92 2.84 -2.51 -2.30
N TYR A 93 3.54 -3.13 -3.24
CA TYR A 93 3.03 -3.40 -4.57
C TYR A 93 2.87 -4.89 -4.80
N VAL A 94 1.75 -5.26 -5.44
CA VAL A 94 1.47 -6.63 -5.85
C VAL A 94 1.22 -6.60 -7.35
N ARG A 95 1.71 -7.60 -8.07
CA ARG A 95 1.43 -7.72 -9.50
C ARG A 95 -0.07 -7.77 -9.74
N ARG A 96 -0.53 -6.98 -10.70
CA ARG A 96 -1.96 -6.97 -11.04
C ARG A 96 -2.45 -8.35 -11.47
N SER A 97 -1.59 -9.12 -12.10
CA SER A 97 -1.92 -10.49 -12.53
C SER A 97 -2.17 -11.46 -11.38
N ALA A 98 -1.81 -11.10 -10.14
CA ALA A 98 -2.09 -11.94 -8.98
C ALA A 98 -3.57 -11.94 -8.59
N PHE A 99 -4.34 -10.99 -9.12
CA PHE A 99 -5.78 -10.90 -8.85
C PHE A 99 -6.56 -11.50 -10.02
N PRO A 100 -7.63 -12.25 -9.74
CA PRO A 100 -8.46 -12.83 -10.81
C PRO A 100 -9.21 -11.78 -11.61
#